data_5761813810ef132c0a605f42388b9f2a
#
_entry.id   5761813810ef132c0a605f42388b9f2a
#
_cell.length_a   1.000
_cell.length_b   1.000
_cell.length_c   1.000
_cell.angle_alpha   90.00
_cell.angle_beta   90.00
_cell.angle_gamma   90.00
#
_symmetry.space_group_name_H-M   'P 1'
#
loop_
_entity.id
_entity.type
_entity.pdbx_description
1 polymer ?
#
loop_
_entity_poly.entity_id
_entity_poly.type
_entity_poly.pdbx_seq_one_letter_code
_entity_poly.pdbx_strand_id
1 'polypeptide(L)'
;SDTIRFFEERGLYLTEKNGYLYPYSGQASTVLDFFREELERKKVRIVCDCRIQKLCMQKSGWQVFTDQGQYHFDRLIISCGTAAGIPPKEALGTGSLTVAFAFKQYPYLPALTALRCEEKFYKSIAGVRCPAAITVELPGRKKLCESGELQLTDYGISGIPVFQLSAAVSEALQTNKKISASIDFFPAVPLSKWNEFCCRQYQACCGKHVRFLAQGILPSKLAQLFIERSPLKAQDIVTAANKNAVFSMLQNMRALKTVVIGTNPAQNAQVCTGGISLQEVTDDLEAKRFPGLYLCGELLDVDGRCGGYNL
;
A
#
# COMPACT_ATOMS: atom_id res chain seq x y z
N SER A 1 -17.20 14.73 -10.64
CA SER A 1 -17.32 13.32 -11.11
C SER A 1 -18.69 12.77 -10.73
N ASP A 2 -19.08 11.68 -11.35
CA ASP A 2 -20.37 11.02 -11.05
C ASP A 2 -20.41 10.51 -9.62
N THR A 3 -19.29 10.11 -9.06
CA THR A 3 -19.18 9.71 -7.66
C THR A 3 -19.53 10.83 -6.70
N ILE A 4 -19.00 12.05 -6.92
CA ILE A 4 -19.34 13.22 -6.09
C ILE A 4 -20.83 13.49 -6.17
N ARG A 5 -21.37 13.58 -7.40
CA ARG A 5 -22.79 13.82 -7.64
C ARG A 5 -23.66 12.77 -6.98
N PHE A 6 -23.27 11.47 -7.06
CA PHE A 6 -23.99 10.38 -6.40
C PHE A 6 -24.18 10.60 -4.90
N PHE A 7 -23.12 11.03 -4.20
CA PHE A 7 -23.18 11.26 -2.76
C PHE A 7 -23.94 12.54 -2.40
N GLU A 8 -23.64 13.65 -3.09
CA GLU A 8 -24.25 14.97 -2.78
C GLU A 8 -25.74 15.02 -3.05
N GLU A 9 -26.21 14.46 -4.19
CA GLU A 9 -27.64 14.36 -4.50
C GLU A 9 -28.46 13.54 -3.51
N ARG A 10 -27.77 12.72 -2.69
CA ARG A 10 -28.38 11.87 -1.66
C ARG A 10 -28.08 12.35 -0.24
N GLY A 11 -27.57 13.56 -0.11
CA GLY A 11 -27.40 14.22 1.18
C GLY A 11 -26.08 13.95 1.91
N LEU A 12 -25.10 13.26 1.31
CA LEU A 12 -23.77 13.15 1.88
C LEU A 12 -22.89 14.31 1.40
N TYR A 13 -22.68 15.31 2.25
CA TYR A 13 -21.83 16.45 1.93
C TYR A 13 -20.34 16.09 2.06
N LEU A 14 -19.55 16.45 1.02
CA LEU A 14 -18.14 16.12 0.92
C LEU A 14 -17.25 17.34 1.15
N THR A 15 -16.03 17.12 1.62
CA THR A 15 -14.96 18.11 1.75
C THR A 15 -13.68 17.59 1.14
N GLU A 16 -12.87 18.49 0.57
CA GLU A 16 -11.56 18.14 0.02
C GLU A 16 -10.44 18.41 1.02
N LYS A 17 -9.49 17.47 1.12
CA LYS A 17 -8.23 17.65 1.85
C LYS A 17 -7.09 17.04 1.02
N ASN A 18 -6.18 17.90 0.54
CA ASN A 18 -5.00 17.47 -0.23
C ASN A 18 -5.34 16.64 -1.49
N GLY A 19 -6.39 16.99 -2.21
CA GLY A 19 -6.87 16.28 -3.40
C GLY A 19 -7.72 15.05 -3.13
N TYR A 20 -7.98 14.71 -1.86
CA TYR A 20 -8.86 13.61 -1.46
C TYR A 20 -10.18 14.10 -0.91
N LEU A 21 -11.25 13.39 -1.24
CA LEU A 21 -12.60 13.68 -0.75
C LEU A 21 -12.90 12.87 0.53
N TYR A 22 -13.50 13.55 1.47
CA TYR A 22 -13.95 12.98 2.75
C TYR A 22 -15.38 13.41 3.05
N PRO A 23 -16.16 12.64 3.83
CA PRO A 23 -17.40 13.16 4.37
C PRO A 23 -17.08 14.38 5.26
N TYR A 24 -17.91 15.41 5.19
CA TYR A 24 -17.69 16.65 5.95
C TYR A 24 -17.63 16.44 7.45
N SER A 25 -18.32 15.39 7.95
CA SER A 25 -18.25 14.96 9.35
C SER A 25 -16.84 14.50 9.78
N GLY A 26 -15.95 14.15 8.83
CA GLY A 26 -14.64 13.58 9.10
C GLY A 26 -14.67 12.14 9.64
N GLN A 27 -15.82 11.46 9.61
CA GLN A 27 -16.02 10.13 10.18
C GLN A 27 -16.31 9.11 9.05
N ALA A 28 -15.58 8.00 9.02
CA ALA A 28 -15.83 6.93 8.05
C ALA A 28 -17.21 6.26 8.25
N SER A 29 -17.69 6.20 9.49
CA SER A 29 -19.02 5.67 9.81
C SER A 29 -20.15 6.40 9.08
N THR A 30 -20.01 7.70 8.80
CA THR A 30 -21.01 8.46 8.04
C THR A 30 -21.24 7.87 6.64
N VAL A 31 -20.20 7.36 5.98
CA VAL A 31 -20.34 6.71 4.68
C VAL A 31 -21.05 5.36 4.81
N LEU A 32 -20.76 4.60 5.86
CA LEU A 32 -21.42 3.33 6.15
C LEU A 32 -22.92 3.53 6.41
N ASP A 33 -23.26 4.50 7.27
CA ASP A 33 -24.63 4.80 7.62
C ASP A 33 -25.43 5.34 6.42
N PHE A 34 -24.79 6.15 5.58
CA PHE A 34 -25.35 6.60 4.31
C PHE A 34 -25.78 5.41 3.42
N PHE A 35 -24.90 4.41 3.23
CA PHE A 35 -25.25 3.25 2.42
C PHE A 35 -26.33 2.39 3.06
N ARG A 36 -26.33 2.22 4.38
CA ARG A 36 -27.38 1.48 5.10
C ARG A 36 -28.75 2.12 4.89
N GLU A 37 -28.84 3.43 5.06
CA GLU A 37 -30.08 4.20 4.85
C GLU A 37 -30.58 4.06 3.39
N GLU A 38 -29.67 4.20 2.40
CA GLU A 38 -30.05 4.07 0.99
C GLU A 38 -30.53 2.66 0.64
N LEU A 39 -29.92 1.62 1.19
CA LEU A 39 -30.35 0.24 0.99
C LEU A 39 -31.72 -0.03 1.61
N GLU A 40 -31.96 0.49 2.82
CA GLU A 40 -33.25 0.37 3.51
C GLU A 40 -34.35 1.10 2.73
N ARG A 41 -34.10 2.38 2.36
CA ARG A 41 -35.02 3.20 1.55
C ARG A 41 -35.40 2.52 0.24
N LYS A 42 -34.45 1.83 -0.41
CA LYS A 42 -34.67 1.07 -1.65
C LYS A 42 -35.22 -0.32 -1.42
N LYS A 43 -35.46 -0.73 -0.16
CA LYS A 43 -35.96 -2.06 0.22
C LYS A 43 -35.09 -3.19 -0.31
N VAL A 44 -33.77 -3.00 -0.33
CA VAL A 44 -32.82 -4.03 -0.73
C VAL A 44 -32.77 -5.09 0.37
N ARG A 45 -33.00 -6.36 0.01
CA ARG A 45 -32.89 -7.48 0.93
C ARG A 45 -31.41 -7.81 1.17
N ILE A 46 -30.93 -7.64 2.39
CA ILE A 46 -29.58 -8.03 2.82
C ILE A 46 -29.69 -9.40 3.53
N VAL A 47 -28.86 -10.35 3.12
CA VAL A 47 -28.75 -11.68 3.76
C VAL A 47 -27.31 -11.82 4.25
N CYS A 48 -27.14 -11.78 5.56
CA CYS A 48 -25.85 -11.96 6.24
C CYS A 48 -25.58 -13.44 6.54
N ASP A 49 -24.32 -13.76 6.84
CA ASP A 49 -23.86 -15.12 7.21
C ASP A 49 -24.25 -16.20 6.17
N CYS A 50 -24.37 -15.78 4.91
CA CYS A 50 -24.78 -16.60 3.79
C CYS A 50 -23.58 -16.88 2.86
N ARG A 51 -23.01 -18.06 2.95
CA ARG A 51 -21.85 -18.44 2.14
C ARG A 51 -22.28 -19.01 0.79
N ILE A 52 -21.86 -18.35 -0.29
CA ILE A 52 -22.06 -18.85 -1.65
C ILE A 52 -21.09 -20.00 -1.88
N GLN A 53 -21.65 -21.14 -2.32
CA GLN A 53 -20.91 -22.38 -2.60
C GLN A 53 -20.70 -22.62 -4.10
N LYS A 54 -21.70 -22.27 -4.92
CA LYS A 54 -21.67 -22.52 -6.36
C LYS A 54 -22.58 -21.54 -7.10
N LEU A 55 -22.17 -21.18 -8.31
CA LEU A 55 -22.92 -20.38 -9.26
C LEU A 55 -23.14 -21.21 -10.53
N CYS A 56 -24.36 -21.25 -11.05
CA CYS A 56 -24.68 -21.95 -12.28
C CYS A 56 -25.54 -21.06 -13.18
N MET A 57 -25.10 -20.88 -14.43
CA MET A 57 -25.91 -20.24 -15.46
C MET A 57 -27.06 -21.21 -15.87
N GLN A 58 -28.26 -20.70 -15.98
CA GLN A 58 -29.45 -21.38 -16.42
C GLN A 58 -29.97 -20.79 -17.75
N LYS A 59 -30.98 -21.38 -18.38
CA LYS A 59 -31.61 -20.83 -19.59
C LYS A 59 -32.20 -19.44 -19.35
N SER A 60 -32.67 -19.17 -18.12
CA SER A 60 -33.24 -17.88 -17.71
C SER A 60 -32.59 -17.40 -16.41
N GLY A 61 -31.39 -16.81 -16.50
CA GLY A 61 -30.71 -16.22 -15.33
C GLY A 61 -29.75 -17.16 -14.60
N TRP A 62 -29.60 -16.99 -13.30
CA TRP A 62 -28.56 -17.56 -12.48
C TRP A 62 -29.11 -18.32 -11.27
N GLN A 63 -28.64 -19.54 -11.05
CA GLN A 63 -28.86 -20.32 -9.83
C GLN A 63 -27.67 -20.13 -8.88
N VAL A 64 -27.92 -19.63 -7.67
CA VAL A 64 -26.93 -19.42 -6.61
C VAL A 64 -27.17 -20.45 -5.51
N PHE A 65 -26.17 -21.27 -5.24
CA PHE A 65 -26.19 -22.28 -4.16
C PHE A 65 -25.43 -21.71 -2.96
N THR A 66 -26.05 -21.75 -1.81
CA THR A 66 -25.51 -21.27 -0.56
C THR A 66 -25.65 -22.30 0.56
N ASP A 67 -25.04 -22.05 1.70
CA ASP A 67 -25.23 -22.84 2.92
C ASP A 67 -26.60 -22.64 3.57
N GLN A 68 -27.35 -21.60 3.16
CA GLN A 68 -28.72 -21.33 3.65
C GLN A 68 -29.82 -21.74 2.65
N GLY A 69 -29.45 -22.23 1.46
CA GLY A 69 -30.42 -22.63 0.43
C GLY A 69 -30.02 -22.25 -0.98
N GLN A 70 -31.00 -22.28 -1.87
CA GLN A 70 -30.81 -21.97 -3.29
C GLN A 70 -31.65 -20.77 -3.67
N TYR A 71 -31.09 -19.92 -4.51
CA TYR A 71 -31.74 -18.70 -5.00
C TYR A 71 -31.64 -18.66 -6.52
N HIS A 72 -32.63 -18.06 -7.16
CA HIS A 72 -32.63 -17.78 -8.60
C HIS A 72 -32.73 -16.29 -8.84
N PHE A 73 -31.93 -15.80 -9.80
CA PHE A 73 -31.85 -14.37 -10.14
C PHE A 73 -31.72 -14.21 -11.66
N ASP A 74 -32.34 -13.17 -12.23
CA ASP A 74 -32.21 -12.84 -13.65
C ASP A 74 -30.81 -12.36 -13.98
N ARG A 75 -30.18 -11.61 -13.04
CA ARG A 75 -28.84 -11.05 -13.17
C ARG A 75 -28.07 -11.24 -11.87
N LEU A 76 -26.75 -11.36 -12.00
CA LEU A 76 -25.84 -11.58 -10.88
C LEU A 76 -24.69 -10.60 -10.93
N ILE A 77 -24.41 -9.90 -9.82
CA ILE A 77 -23.23 -9.07 -9.66
C ILE A 77 -22.30 -9.73 -8.65
N ILE A 78 -21.06 -10.00 -9.04
CA ILE A 78 -20.02 -10.50 -8.13
C ILE A 78 -19.12 -9.34 -7.75
N SER A 79 -19.11 -8.98 -6.47
CA SER A 79 -18.31 -7.91 -5.88
C SER A 79 -17.66 -8.35 -4.55
N CYS A 80 -17.25 -9.62 -4.49
CA CYS A 80 -16.73 -10.22 -3.26
C CYS A 80 -15.28 -9.81 -2.91
N GLY A 81 -14.66 -8.95 -3.73
CA GLY A 81 -13.31 -8.44 -3.50
C GLY A 81 -12.23 -9.53 -3.55
N THR A 82 -11.17 -9.31 -2.79
CA THR A 82 -9.99 -10.17 -2.71
C THR A 82 -9.75 -10.66 -1.27
N ALA A 83 -8.60 -11.29 -1.03
CA ALA A 83 -8.18 -11.69 0.32
C ALA A 83 -7.54 -10.53 1.13
N ALA A 84 -7.49 -9.31 0.59
CA ALA A 84 -6.93 -8.16 1.28
C ALA A 84 -7.73 -7.83 2.55
N GLY A 85 -7.03 -7.67 3.67
CA GLY A 85 -7.65 -7.34 4.96
C GLY A 85 -8.53 -8.45 5.57
N ILE A 86 -8.65 -9.62 4.94
CA ILE A 86 -9.50 -10.72 5.37
C ILE A 86 -8.66 -11.83 6.02
N PRO A 87 -9.01 -12.32 7.22
CA PRO A 87 -8.32 -13.45 7.82
C PRO A 87 -8.37 -14.70 6.91
N PRO A 88 -7.30 -15.52 6.84
CA PRO A 88 -7.22 -16.66 5.91
C PRO A 88 -8.37 -17.67 6.02
N LYS A 89 -8.95 -17.83 7.21
CA LYS A 89 -10.10 -18.72 7.43
C LYS A 89 -11.39 -18.20 6.78
N GLU A 90 -11.51 -16.90 6.58
CA GLU A 90 -12.67 -16.21 6.02
C GLU A 90 -12.51 -15.95 4.52
N ALA A 91 -11.27 -15.85 4.05
CA ALA A 91 -10.94 -15.64 2.63
C ALA A 91 -11.21 -16.87 1.74
N LEU A 92 -11.62 -17.99 2.33
CA LEU A 92 -11.99 -19.20 1.61
C LEU A 92 -13.27 -18.94 0.79
N GLY A 93 -13.12 -18.53 -0.44
CA GLY A 93 -14.26 -18.38 -1.37
C GLY A 93 -14.17 -17.24 -2.37
N THR A 94 -13.44 -16.17 -2.09
CA THR A 94 -13.40 -15.02 -3.01
C THR A 94 -12.84 -15.38 -4.40
N GLY A 95 -11.81 -16.22 -4.49
CA GLY A 95 -11.26 -16.71 -5.77
C GLY A 95 -11.97 -17.96 -6.31
N SER A 96 -12.61 -18.78 -5.47
CA SER A 96 -13.20 -20.05 -5.91
C SER A 96 -14.48 -19.88 -6.72
N LEU A 97 -15.25 -18.83 -6.49
CA LEU A 97 -16.49 -18.54 -7.23
C LEU A 97 -16.24 -18.25 -8.70
N THR A 98 -15.10 -17.68 -9.04
CA THR A 98 -14.76 -17.28 -10.42
C THR A 98 -13.91 -18.31 -11.15
N VAL A 99 -13.28 -19.26 -10.44
CA VAL A 99 -12.46 -20.33 -11.03
C VAL A 99 -13.29 -21.18 -12.02
N ALA A 100 -14.55 -21.46 -11.68
CA ALA A 100 -15.43 -22.26 -12.54
C ALA A 100 -15.73 -21.61 -13.91
N PHE A 101 -15.56 -20.31 -14.04
CA PHE A 101 -15.80 -19.56 -15.28
C PHE A 101 -14.57 -19.47 -16.20
N ALA A 102 -13.42 -19.93 -15.74
CA ALA A 102 -12.15 -19.89 -16.47
C ALA A 102 -11.87 -18.52 -17.14
N PHE A 103 -12.08 -17.45 -16.41
CA PHE A 103 -11.67 -16.11 -16.84
C PHE A 103 -10.15 -16.02 -16.98
N LYS A 104 -9.68 -15.23 -17.93
CA LYS A 104 -8.28 -14.80 -17.94
C LYS A 104 -8.05 -13.93 -16.70
N GLN A 105 -7.18 -14.37 -15.80
CA GLN A 105 -6.88 -13.62 -14.59
C GLN A 105 -5.38 -13.61 -14.26
N TYR A 106 -4.97 -12.57 -13.57
CA TYR A 106 -3.63 -12.43 -13.01
C TYR A 106 -3.65 -12.82 -11.53
N PRO A 107 -2.54 -13.33 -10.97
CA PRO A 107 -2.47 -13.67 -9.55
C PRO A 107 -2.80 -12.46 -8.67
N TYR A 108 -3.60 -12.66 -7.64
CA TYR A 108 -3.82 -11.65 -6.61
C TYR A 108 -2.58 -11.55 -5.72
N LEU A 109 -1.95 -10.38 -5.70
CA LEU A 109 -0.76 -10.10 -4.93
C LEU A 109 -1.02 -8.97 -3.94
N PRO A 110 -0.44 -9.01 -2.71
CA PRO A 110 -0.61 -7.94 -1.74
C PRO A 110 -0.13 -6.59 -2.29
N ALA A 111 -0.97 -5.57 -2.18
CA ALA A 111 -0.68 -4.18 -2.54
C ALA A 111 -1.12 -3.22 -1.44
N LEU A 112 -0.64 -1.98 -1.47
CA LEU A 112 -0.77 -1.00 -0.38
C LEU A 112 -0.40 -1.62 0.98
N THR A 113 0.76 -2.23 1.03
CA THR A 113 1.24 -3.01 2.17
C THR A 113 2.70 -2.72 2.49
N ALA A 114 3.16 -3.11 3.69
CA ALA A 114 4.54 -2.99 4.11
C ALA A 114 5.46 -3.97 3.37
N LEU A 115 6.73 -3.59 3.21
CA LEU A 115 7.77 -4.39 2.59
C LEU A 115 8.69 -4.96 3.67
N ARG A 116 9.01 -6.24 3.54
CA ARG A 116 9.93 -6.96 4.42
C ARG A 116 11.34 -6.88 3.86
N CYS A 117 12.28 -6.52 4.72
CA CYS A 117 13.69 -6.33 4.36
C CYS A 117 14.58 -7.39 5.01
N GLU A 118 15.75 -7.63 4.40
CA GLU A 118 16.69 -8.67 4.83
C GLU A 118 17.50 -8.26 6.07
N GLU A 119 17.76 -6.96 6.21
CA GLU A 119 18.70 -6.45 7.18
C GLU A 119 18.18 -6.50 8.62
N LYS A 120 19.03 -6.96 9.53
CA LYS A 120 18.70 -7.15 10.95
C LYS A 120 18.59 -5.83 11.74
N PHE A 121 19.18 -4.73 11.24
CA PHE A 121 19.16 -3.44 11.93
C PHE A 121 17.75 -2.84 12.06
N TYR A 122 16.79 -3.29 11.28
CA TYR A 122 15.41 -2.81 11.40
C TYR A 122 14.83 -2.95 12.80
N LYS A 123 15.24 -4.00 13.54
CA LYS A 123 14.79 -4.19 14.93
C LYS A 123 15.21 -3.04 15.85
N SER A 124 16.39 -2.45 15.63
CA SER A 124 16.89 -1.35 16.48
C SER A 124 16.24 0.00 16.17
N ILE A 125 15.71 0.15 14.95
CA ILE A 125 15.09 1.40 14.48
C ILE A 125 13.56 1.30 14.40
N ALA A 126 12.97 0.22 14.82
CA ALA A 126 11.52 0.01 14.79
C ALA A 126 10.76 1.10 15.54
N GLY A 127 9.60 1.49 14.97
CA GLY A 127 8.71 2.53 15.50
C GLY A 127 9.10 3.96 15.09
N VAL A 128 10.21 4.17 14.38
CA VAL A 128 10.58 5.49 13.87
C VAL A 128 9.67 5.86 12.70
N ARG A 129 9.19 7.09 12.69
CA ARG A 129 8.50 7.74 11.56
C ARG A 129 9.27 8.99 11.18
N CYS A 130 9.48 9.20 9.90
CA CYS A 130 10.16 10.37 9.37
C CYS A 130 9.87 10.56 7.88
N PRO A 131 10.00 11.79 7.36
CA PRO A 131 9.98 12.03 5.92
C PRO A 131 11.13 11.27 5.25
N ALA A 132 10.84 10.59 4.14
CA ALA A 132 11.85 9.93 3.33
C ALA A 132 11.40 9.78 1.87
N ALA A 133 12.37 9.59 0.98
CA ALA A 133 12.13 9.10 -0.38
C ALA A 133 12.67 7.67 -0.49
N ILE A 134 11.86 6.78 -1.04
CA ILE A 134 12.21 5.39 -1.25
C ILE A 134 12.33 5.14 -2.75
N THR A 135 13.48 4.65 -3.17
CA THR A 135 13.72 4.25 -4.55
C THR A 135 13.90 2.74 -4.61
N VAL A 136 13.12 2.05 -5.45
CA VAL A 136 13.24 0.63 -5.72
C VAL A 136 13.77 0.40 -7.14
N GLU A 137 14.66 -0.58 -7.29
CA GLU A 137 15.26 -0.97 -8.55
C GLU A 137 14.61 -2.28 -9.04
N LEU A 138 13.62 -2.15 -9.92
CA LEU A 138 12.91 -3.30 -10.47
C LEU A 138 13.65 -3.83 -11.70
N PRO A 139 13.90 -5.16 -11.80
CA PRO A 139 14.56 -5.76 -12.93
C PRO A 139 13.83 -5.47 -14.25
N GLY A 140 14.57 -4.99 -15.28
CA GLY A 140 14.01 -4.68 -16.60
C GLY A 140 13.05 -3.48 -16.66
N ARG A 141 12.89 -2.74 -15.56
CA ARG A 141 12.02 -1.54 -15.50
C ARG A 141 12.81 -0.31 -15.04
N LYS A 142 12.25 0.89 -15.26
CA LYS A 142 12.78 2.13 -14.67
C LYS A 142 12.68 2.05 -13.14
N LYS A 143 13.63 2.70 -12.43
CA LYS A 143 13.55 2.88 -10.99
C LYS A 143 12.27 3.62 -10.64
N LEU A 144 11.58 3.15 -9.62
CA LEU A 144 10.42 3.82 -9.06
C LEU A 144 10.84 4.53 -7.77
N CYS A 145 10.35 5.76 -7.59
CA CYS A 145 10.65 6.57 -6.42
C CYS A 145 9.38 7.23 -5.91
N GLU A 146 9.12 7.06 -4.61
CA GLU A 146 8.00 7.70 -3.91
C GLU A 146 8.51 8.36 -2.64
N SER A 147 7.89 9.51 -2.29
CA SER A 147 8.26 10.30 -1.11
C SER A 147 7.08 10.50 -0.19
N GLY A 148 7.33 10.52 1.12
CA GLY A 148 6.31 10.74 2.13
C GLY A 148 6.77 10.36 3.52
N GLU A 149 5.83 10.19 4.45
CA GLU A 149 6.12 9.67 5.78
C GLU A 149 6.44 8.18 5.71
N LEU A 150 7.72 7.85 5.93
CA LEU A 150 8.19 6.47 6.10
C LEU A 150 7.99 6.03 7.54
N GLN A 151 7.51 4.82 7.73
CA GLN A 151 7.47 4.12 9.00
C GLN A 151 8.43 2.93 8.96
N LEU A 152 9.38 2.90 9.89
CA LEU A 152 10.30 1.78 10.08
C LEU A 152 9.69 0.78 11.04
N THR A 153 9.65 -0.49 10.63
CA THR A 153 9.15 -1.61 11.45
C THR A 153 10.32 -2.51 11.85
N ASP A 154 10.09 -3.49 12.68
CA ASP A 154 11.12 -4.45 13.10
C ASP A 154 11.52 -5.44 12.00
N TYR A 155 10.73 -5.51 10.92
CA TYR A 155 10.93 -6.40 9.76
C TYR A 155 11.20 -5.65 8.44
N GLY A 156 11.19 -4.32 8.42
CA GLY A 156 11.40 -3.55 7.19
C GLY A 156 10.74 -2.18 7.19
N ILE A 157 10.10 -1.84 6.09
CA ILE A 157 9.58 -0.49 5.81
C ILE A 157 8.08 -0.49 5.54
N SER A 158 7.41 0.60 5.94
CA SER A 158 5.97 0.84 5.81
C SER A 158 5.71 2.34 5.61
N GLY A 159 4.46 2.73 5.49
CA GLY A 159 4.02 4.11 5.29
C GLY A 159 3.64 4.38 3.83
N ILE A 160 3.07 5.56 3.59
CA ILE A 160 2.46 5.92 2.30
C ILE A 160 3.39 5.69 1.09
N PRO A 161 4.66 6.14 1.09
CA PRO A 161 5.54 5.94 -0.06
C PRO A 161 5.83 4.46 -0.33
N VAL A 162 5.89 3.63 0.72
CA VAL A 162 6.09 2.19 0.61
C VAL A 162 4.85 1.51 0.03
N PHE A 163 3.66 1.92 0.47
CA PHE A 163 2.40 1.39 -0.04
C PHE A 163 2.26 1.62 -1.54
N GLN A 164 2.60 2.81 -2.03
CA GLN A 164 2.55 3.15 -3.44
C GLN A 164 3.52 2.34 -4.32
N LEU A 165 4.62 1.86 -3.75
CA LEU A 165 5.60 1.02 -4.44
C LEU A 165 5.26 -0.47 -4.36
N SER A 166 4.43 -0.87 -3.39
CA SER A 166 4.27 -2.27 -3.00
C SER A 166 3.66 -3.16 -4.08
N ALA A 167 2.73 -2.67 -4.91
CA ALA A 167 2.15 -3.43 -6.02
C ALA A 167 3.24 -3.86 -7.02
N ALA A 168 4.04 -2.90 -7.51
CA ALA A 168 5.12 -3.17 -8.46
C ALA A 168 6.21 -4.07 -7.86
N VAL A 169 6.49 -3.94 -6.56
CA VAL A 169 7.43 -4.81 -5.84
C VAL A 169 6.85 -6.22 -5.70
N SER A 170 5.57 -6.37 -5.36
CA SER A 170 4.88 -7.67 -5.30
C SER A 170 4.95 -8.42 -6.61
N GLU A 171 4.67 -7.74 -7.73
CA GLU A 171 4.80 -8.31 -9.07
C GLU A 171 6.24 -8.76 -9.36
N ALA A 172 7.22 -7.90 -9.10
CA ALA A 172 8.62 -8.21 -9.37
C ALA A 172 9.14 -9.39 -8.53
N LEU A 173 8.65 -9.55 -7.31
CA LEU A 173 8.99 -10.66 -6.42
C LEU A 173 8.44 -12.02 -6.90
N GLN A 174 7.51 -12.07 -7.85
CA GLN A 174 7.06 -13.33 -8.44
C GLN A 174 8.17 -14.01 -9.27
N THR A 175 9.07 -13.24 -9.86
CA THR A 175 10.17 -13.73 -10.69
C THR A 175 11.55 -13.52 -10.06
N ASN A 176 11.64 -12.68 -9.05
CA ASN A 176 12.90 -12.30 -8.40
C ASN A 176 12.79 -12.54 -6.90
N LYS A 177 13.80 -13.17 -6.32
CA LYS A 177 13.82 -13.42 -4.86
C LYS A 177 14.08 -12.16 -4.02
N LYS A 178 14.72 -11.15 -4.59
CA LYS A 178 15.17 -9.94 -3.90
C LYS A 178 15.08 -8.73 -4.81
N ILE A 179 14.71 -7.59 -4.23
CA ILE A 179 14.63 -6.29 -4.89
C ILE A 179 15.51 -5.29 -4.13
N SER A 180 16.42 -4.62 -4.83
CA SER A 180 17.24 -3.57 -4.23
C SER A 180 16.41 -2.31 -4.02
N ALA A 181 16.56 -1.70 -2.85
CA ALA A 181 15.97 -0.42 -2.52
C ALA A 181 16.98 0.51 -1.83
N SER A 182 16.73 1.81 -1.90
CA SER A 182 17.49 2.83 -1.17
C SER A 182 16.55 3.85 -0.55
N ILE A 183 16.90 4.33 0.64
CA ILE A 183 16.13 5.29 1.42
C ILE A 183 16.94 6.57 1.55
N ASP A 184 16.37 7.69 1.11
CA ASP A 184 16.87 9.05 1.33
C ASP A 184 16.06 9.70 2.46
N PHE A 185 16.68 10.00 3.58
CA PHE A 185 16.02 10.64 4.73
C PHE A 185 15.97 12.18 4.62
N PHE A 186 16.43 12.76 3.52
CA PHE A 186 16.42 14.21 3.29
C PHE A 186 15.77 14.59 1.94
N PRO A 187 14.56 14.12 1.64
CA PRO A 187 13.91 14.38 0.36
C PRO A 187 13.66 15.88 0.11
N ALA A 188 13.51 16.68 1.17
CA ALA A 188 13.29 18.11 1.09
C ALA A 188 14.56 18.90 0.74
N VAL A 189 15.75 18.30 0.85
CA VAL A 189 17.02 18.97 0.53
C VAL A 189 17.44 18.58 -0.89
N PRO A 190 17.43 19.51 -1.87
CA PRO A 190 17.88 19.22 -3.23
C PRO A 190 19.32 18.68 -3.27
N LEU A 191 19.60 17.75 -4.17
CA LEU A 191 20.95 17.19 -4.33
C LEU A 191 22.02 18.26 -4.57
N SER A 192 21.68 19.30 -5.33
CA SER A 192 22.58 20.43 -5.59
C SER A 192 22.98 21.23 -4.34
N LYS A 193 22.14 21.18 -3.29
CA LYS A 193 22.39 21.88 -2.01
C LYS A 193 22.90 20.97 -0.90
N TRP A 194 23.05 19.67 -1.19
CA TRP A 194 23.41 18.69 -0.17
C TRP A 194 24.81 18.92 0.42
N ASN A 195 25.79 19.23 -0.42
CA ASN A 195 27.16 19.53 0.06
C ASN A 195 27.19 20.77 0.94
N GLU A 196 26.46 21.82 0.58
CA GLU A 196 26.32 23.03 1.40
C GLU A 196 25.69 22.71 2.76
N PHE A 197 24.61 21.90 2.76
CA PHE A 197 23.98 21.43 3.99
C PHE A 197 24.98 20.68 4.89
N CYS A 198 25.75 19.74 4.33
CA CYS A 198 26.74 18.95 5.06
C CYS A 198 27.83 19.85 5.64
N CYS A 199 28.35 20.82 4.85
CA CYS A 199 29.36 21.79 5.31
C CYS A 199 28.84 22.61 6.48
N ARG A 200 27.64 23.17 6.36
CA ARG A 200 26.99 23.97 7.41
C ARG A 200 26.80 23.18 8.69
N GLN A 201 26.26 21.94 8.56
CA GLN A 201 26.04 21.07 9.70
C GLN A 201 27.34 20.66 10.39
N TYR A 202 28.38 20.33 9.62
CA TYR A 202 29.70 20.02 10.14
C TYR A 202 30.27 21.24 10.90
N GLN A 203 30.28 22.44 10.32
CA GLN A 203 30.79 23.66 10.95
C GLN A 203 30.07 24.00 12.27
N ALA A 204 28.73 23.91 12.27
CA ALA A 204 27.92 24.19 13.44
C ALA A 204 28.14 23.17 14.58
N CYS A 205 28.66 21.99 14.26
CA CYS A 205 28.92 20.92 15.24
C CYS A 205 30.40 20.71 15.58
N CYS A 206 31.33 21.46 14.99
CA CYS A 206 32.72 21.40 15.39
C CYS A 206 32.89 21.64 16.90
N GLY A 207 33.69 20.77 17.56
CA GLY A 207 33.88 20.79 19.00
C GLY A 207 32.78 20.13 19.82
N LYS A 208 31.69 19.64 19.17
CA LYS A 208 30.59 18.92 19.82
C LYS A 208 30.69 17.40 19.54
N HIS A 209 29.97 16.60 20.33
CA HIS A 209 29.92 15.16 20.11
C HIS A 209 29.24 14.78 18.79
N VAL A 210 29.71 13.74 18.13
CA VAL A 210 29.13 13.20 16.89
C VAL A 210 27.64 12.85 17.06
N ARG A 211 27.24 12.31 18.24
CA ARG A 211 25.81 12.05 18.55
C ARG A 211 24.96 13.29 18.42
N PHE A 212 25.46 14.47 18.83
CA PHE A 212 24.73 15.72 18.76
C PHE A 212 24.51 16.15 17.30
N LEU A 213 25.54 16.02 16.45
CA LEU A 213 25.43 16.26 15.02
C LEU A 213 24.34 15.37 14.37
N ALA A 214 24.37 14.08 14.65
CA ALA A 214 23.45 13.12 14.05
C ALA A 214 22.01 13.27 14.57
N GLN A 215 21.82 13.44 15.88
CA GLN A 215 20.51 13.63 16.51
C GLN A 215 19.88 14.99 16.22
N GLY A 216 20.69 15.98 15.84
CA GLY A 216 20.18 17.29 15.41
C GLY A 216 19.48 17.28 14.06
N ILE A 217 19.60 16.17 13.29
CA ILE A 217 19.05 16.06 11.93
C ILE A 217 18.23 14.80 11.68
N LEU A 218 18.33 13.79 12.54
CA LEU A 218 17.55 12.54 12.46
C LEU A 218 17.01 12.10 13.82
N PRO A 219 15.90 11.34 13.86
CA PRO A 219 15.43 10.67 15.07
C PRO A 219 16.52 9.84 15.72
N SER A 220 16.59 9.84 17.05
CA SER A 220 17.71 9.27 17.82
C SER A 220 18.11 7.85 17.44
N LYS A 221 17.13 6.95 17.20
CA LYS A 221 17.41 5.58 16.77
C LYS A 221 18.09 5.50 15.40
N LEU A 222 17.67 6.34 14.44
CA LEU A 222 18.30 6.43 13.12
C LEU A 222 19.69 7.05 13.23
N ALA A 223 19.85 8.11 13.98
CA ALA A 223 21.14 8.74 14.24
C ALA A 223 22.14 7.71 14.79
N GLN A 224 21.73 6.91 15.77
CA GLN A 224 22.54 5.85 16.34
C GLN A 224 22.94 4.80 15.30
N LEU A 225 22.00 4.35 14.45
CA LEU A 225 22.29 3.39 13.37
C LEU A 225 23.40 3.93 12.44
N PHE A 226 23.34 5.19 12.02
CA PHE A 226 24.34 5.76 11.11
C PHE A 226 25.71 5.95 11.77
N ILE A 227 25.75 6.26 13.07
CA ILE A 227 26.99 6.28 13.84
C ILE A 227 27.61 4.89 13.89
N GLU A 228 26.84 3.86 14.24
CA GLU A 228 27.29 2.45 14.32
C GLU A 228 27.78 1.89 12.97
N ARG A 229 27.26 2.39 11.87
CA ARG A 229 27.66 2.03 10.50
C ARG A 229 28.81 2.88 9.94
N SER A 230 29.36 3.77 10.74
CA SER A 230 30.51 4.61 10.42
C SER A 230 31.70 4.24 11.30
N PRO A 231 32.92 4.69 11.00
CA PRO A 231 34.07 4.53 11.88
C PRO A 231 34.02 5.42 13.13
N LEU A 232 32.98 6.22 13.30
CA LEU A 232 32.84 7.18 14.41
C LEU A 232 32.14 6.54 15.61
N LYS A 233 32.44 7.08 16.80
CA LYS A 233 31.71 6.77 18.03
C LYS A 233 30.82 7.94 18.44
N ALA A 234 29.75 7.66 19.16
CA ALA A 234 28.77 8.67 19.58
C ALA A 234 29.38 9.80 20.41
N GLN A 235 30.39 9.48 21.21
CA GLN A 235 31.14 10.40 22.09
C GLN A 235 32.35 11.07 21.43
N ASP A 236 32.73 10.70 20.21
CA ASP A 236 33.81 11.37 19.49
C ASP A 236 33.47 12.85 19.29
N ILE A 237 34.48 13.71 19.34
CA ILE A 237 34.33 15.12 19.06
C ILE A 237 34.50 15.37 17.57
N VAL A 238 33.58 16.14 16.97
CA VAL A 238 33.70 16.59 15.57
C VAL A 238 34.89 17.54 15.42
N THR A 239 35.86 17.12 14.64
CA THR A 239 37.15 17.86 14.42
C THR A 239 37.57 17.75 12.96
N ALA A 240 38.61 18.48 12.58
CA ALA A 240 39.20 18.39 11.24
C ALA A 240 39.72 16.98 10.94
N ALA A 241 40.21 16.24 11.96
CA ALA A 241 40.76 14.90 11.78
C ALA A 241 39.72 13.87 11.34
N ASN A 242 38.47 13.99 11.77
CA ASN A 242 37.40 13.07 11.40
C ASN A 242 36.39 13.63 10.38
N LYS A 243 36.69 14.79 9.75
CA LYS A 243 35.82 15.43 8.77
C LYS A 243 35.29 14.47 7.69
N ASN A 244 36.20 13.71 7.08
CA ASN A 244 35.83 12.77 5.99
C ASN A 244 34.87 11.67 6.48
N ALA A 245 35.07 11.15 7.68
CA ALA A 245 34.18 10.16 8.28
C ALA A 245 32.78 10.74 8.57
N VAL A 246 32.71 11.98 9.07
CA VAL A 246 31.45 12.70 9.27
C VAL A 246 30.72 12.92 7.94
N PHE A 247 31.42 13.37 6.91
CA PHE A 247 30.82 13.57 5.60
C PHE A 247 30.33 12.26 4.99
N SER A 248 31.12 11.18 5.10
CA SER A 248 30.68 9.84 4.65
C SER A 248 29.42 9.37 5.38
N MET A 249 29.34 9.57 6.69
CA MET A 249 28.14 9.28 7.48
C MET A 249 26.92 10.08 6.98
N LEU A 250 27.07 11.38 6.75
CA LEU A 250 26.00 12.23 6.22
C LEU A 250 25.55 11.77 4.82
N GLN A 251 26.48 11.41 3.94
CA GLN A 251 26.15 10.87 2.61
C GLN A 251 25.32 9.58 2.71
N ASN A 252 25.69 8.68 3.61
CA ASN A 252 24.96 7.42 3.83
C ASN A 252 23.52 7.65 4.32
N MET A 253 23.22 8.76 4.99
CA MET A 253 21.87 9.13 5.42
C MET A 253 20.94 9.42 4.23
N ARG A 254 21.47 9.72 3.04
CA ARG A 254 20.69 9.88 1.81
C ARG A 254 20.61 8.64 0.94
N ALA A 255 21.34 7.59 1.27
CA ALA A 255 21.42 6.39 0.44
C ALA A 255 21.51 5.11 1.28
N LEU A 256 20.68 5.00 2.32
CA LEU A 256 20.61 3.76 3.10
C LEU A 256 20.12 2.62 2.19
N LYS A 257 21.04 1.70 1.87
CA LYS A 257 20.74 0.52 1.06
C LYS A 257 19.99 -0.51 1.89
N THR A 258 18.98 -1.11 1.27
CA THR A 258 18.22 -2.23 1.85
C THR A 258 17.76 -3.18 0.74
N VAL A 259 17.54 -4.43 1.12
CA VAL A 259 17.10 -5.50 0.23
C VAL A 259 15.70 -5.94 0.64
N VAL A 260 14.75 -5.72 -0.23
CA VAL A 260 13.37 -6.21 -0.04
C VAL A 260 13.31 -7.67 -0.44
N ILE A 261 12.80 -8.50 0.48
CA ILE A 261 12.70 -9.96 0.33
C ILE A 261 11.25 -10.46 0.32
N GLY A 262 10.28 -9.57 0.52
CA GLY A 262 8.86 -9.92 0.55
C GLY A 262 7.98 -8.73 0.87
N THR A 263 6.69 -8.97 0.85
CA THR A 263 5.65 -8.08 1.33
C THR A 263 5.01 -8.67 2.60
N ASN A 264 4.23 -7.88 3.32
CA ASN A 264 3.31 -8.48 4.27
C ASN A 264 2.24 -9.28 3.52
N PRO A 265 1.67 -10.32 4.13
CA PRO A 265 0.66 -11.15 3.49
C PRO A 265 -0.65 -10.37 3.24
N ALA A 266 -1.51 -10.89 2.35
CA ALA A 266 -2.72 -10.22 1.90
C ALA A 266 -3.65 -9.76 3.03
N GLN A 267 -3.75 -10.52 4.11
CA GLN A 267 -4.56 -10.13 5.28
C GLN A 267 -4.08 -8.85 5.98
N ASN A 268 -2.85 -8.43 5.75
CA ASN A 268 -2.27 -7.19 6.25
C ASN A 268 -2.12 -6.12 5.15
N ALA A 269 -2.60 -6.38 3.96
CA ALA A 269 -2.64 -5.45 2.85
C ALA A 269 -3.98 -4.68 2.84
N GLN A 270 -3.97 -3.45 2.31
CA GLN A 270 -5.21 -2.70 2.11
C GLN A 270 -5.98 -3.20 0.89
N VAL A 271 -5.26 -3.62 -0.15
CA VAL A 271 -5.81 -4.14 -1.41
C VAL A 271 -4.90 -5.25 -1.97
N CYS A 272 -5.37 -5.94 -3.01
CA CYS A 272 -4.52 -6.76 -3.87
C CYS A 272 -4.41 -6.10 -5.25
N THR A 273 -3.25 -6.24 -5.91
CA THR A 273 -3.10 -6.04 -7.36
C THR A 273 -3.34 -7.35 -8.09
N GLY A 274 -3.62 -7.32 -9.39
CA GLY A 274 -4.04 -8.47 -10.17
C GLY A 274 -5.55 -8.68 -10.14
N GLY A 275 -6.03 -9.81 -10.63
CA GLY A 275 -7.45 -10.10 -10.73
C GLY A 275 -7.91 -10.51 -12.13
N ILE A 276 -9.21 -10.53 -12.35
CA ILE A 276 -9.80 -10.85 -13.65
C ILE A 276 -9.49 -9.72 -14.64
N SER A 277 -8.93 -10.08 -15.80
CA SER A 277 -8.58 -9.13 -16.86
C SER A 277 -9.81 -8.32 -17.31
N LEU A 278 -9.65 -7.00 -17.44
CA LEU A 278 -10.69 -6.12 -18.01
C LEU A 278 -11.12 -6.54 -19.42
N GLN A 279 -10.32 -7.33 -20.14
CA GLN A 279 -10.70 -7.89 -21.44
C GLN A 279 -11.86 -8.89 -21.36
N GLU A 280 -12.16 -9.43 -20.19
CA GLU A 280 -13.25 -10.39 -19.95
C GLU A 280 -14.62 -9.72 -19.76
N VAL A 281 -14.65 -8.41 -19.54
CA VAL A 281 -15.88 -7.64 -19.32
C VAL A 281 -16.10 -6.58 -20.40
N THR A 282 -17.35 -6.14 -20.54
CA THR A 282 -17.73 -4.97 -21.34
C THR A 282 -17.49 -3.68 -20.56
N ASP A 283 -17.73 -2.51 -21.18
CA ASP A 283 -17.65 -1.20 -20.51
C ASP A 283 -18.71 -1.07 -19.38
N ASP A 284 -19.79 -1.85 -19.45
CA ASP A 284 -20.83 -1.92 -18.41
C ASP A 284 -20.50 -3.00 -17.33
N LEU A 285 -19.29 -3.55 -17.34
CA LEU A 285 -18.81 -4.59 -16.43
C LEU A 285 -19.54 -5.95 -16.56
N GLU A 286 -20.30 -6.17 -17.62
CA GLU A 286 -20.89 -7.48 -17.92
C GLU A 286 -19.84 -8.45 -18.47
N ALA A 287 -19.81 -9.67 -17.97
CA ALA A 287 -18.90 -10.70 -18.43
C ALA A 287 -19.23 -11.12 -19.88
N LYS A 288 -18.31 -10.91 -20.83
CA LYS A 288 -18.55 -11.12 -22.27
C LYS A 288 -19.03 -12.51 -22.66
N ARG A 289 -18.64 -13.54 -21.89
CA ARG A 289 -18.98 -14.94 -22.14
C ARG A 289 -20.22 -15.42 -21.36
N PHE A 290 -20.70 -14.64 -20.39
CA PHE A 290 -21.73 -15.04 -19.46
C PHE A 290 -22.80 -13.95 -19.32
N PRO A 291 -23.81 -13.91 -20.20
CA PRO A 291 -24.84 -12.88 -20.15
C PRO A 291 -25.55 -12.80 -18.79
N GLY A 292 -25.79 -11.58 -18.33
CA GLY A 292 -26.40 -11.32 -17.03
C GLY A 292 -25.47 -11.48 -15.84
N LEU A 293 -24.17 -11.77 -16.05
CA LEU A 293 -23.16 -11.79 -15.00
C LEU A 293 -22.32 -10.50 -15.06
N TYR A 294 -22.25 -9.79 -13.96
CA TYR A 294 -21.46 -8.57 -13.81
C TYR A 294 -20.36 -8.79 -12.77
N LEU A 295 -19.17 -8.23 -13.04
CA LEU A 295 -18.00 -8.30 -12.17
C LEU A 295 -17.56 -6.91 -11.80
N CYS A 296 -17.34 -6.60 -10.51
CA CYS A 296 -16.91 -5.28 -10.10
C CYS A 296 -15.99 -5.27 -8.85
N GLY A 297 -15.35 -4.12 -8.63
CA GLY A 297 -14.44 -3.93 -7.52
C GLY A 297 -13.11 -4.66 -7.68
N GLU A 298 -12.45 -4.98 -6.59
CA GLU A 298 -11.12 -5.62 -6.56
C GLU A 298 -11.06 -7.03 -7.17
N LEU A 299 -12.19 -7.59 -7.57
CA LEU A 299 -12.22 -8.83 -8.32
C LEU A 299 -11.57 -8.68 -9.70
N LEU A 300 -11.66 -7.48 -10.28
CA LEU A 300 -11.06 -7.10 -11.55
C LEU A 300 -9.60 -6.66 -11.34
N ASP A 301 -8.79 -6.78 -12.40
CA ASP A 301 -7.40 -6.30 -12.44
C ASP A 301 -7.37 -4.76 -12.51
N VAL A 302 -7.79 -4.13 -11.42
CA VAL A 302 -7.83 -2.68 -11.21
C VAL A 302 -7.50 -2.38 -9.76
N ASP A 303 -6.40 -1.67 -9.54
CA ASP A 303 -6.03 -1.16 -8.22
C ASP A 303 -5.54 0.30 -8.30
N GLY A 304 -5.88 1.08 -7.29
CA GLY A 304 -5.53 2.48 -7.16
C GLY A 304 -4.34 2.71 -6.25
N ARG A 305 -3.66 3.84 -6.43
CA ARG A 305 -2.45 4.22 -5.69
C ARG A 305 -2.65 4.47 -4.18
N CYS A 306 -3.88 4.56 -3.71
CA CYS A 306 -4.19 4.67 -2.27
C CYS A 306 -5.53 4.04 -1.96
N GLY A 307 -5.80 3.76 -0.67
CA GLY A 307 -7.00 3.07 -0.23
C GLY A 307 -8.31 3.67 -0.76
N GLY A 308 -8.44 5.01 -0.77
CA GLY A 308 -9.64 5.70 -1.22
C GLY A 308 -10.00 5.52 -2.70
N TYR A 309 -9.01 5.25 -3.56
CA TYR A 309 -9.27 4.95 -4.97
C TYR A 309 -9.78 3.52 -5.23
N ASN A 310 -9.77 2.69 -4.20
CA ASN A 310 -10.21 1.29 -4.28
C ASN A 310 -11.59 1.06 -3.62
N LEU A 311 -12.28 2.14 -3.27
CA LEU A 311 -13.63 2.09 -2.71
C LEU A 311 -14.70 2.08 -3.80
#